data_a84e3bac4e357d838b963fbee886d648
#
_entry.id   a84e3bac4e357d838b963fbee886d648
#
_cell.length_a   1.000
_cell.length_b   1.000
_cell.length_c   1.000
_cell.angle_alpha   90.00
_cell.angle_beta   90.00
_cell.angle_gamma   90.00
#
_symmetry.space_group_name_H-M   'P 1'
#
loop_
_entity.id
_entity.type
_entity.pdbx_description
1 polymer ?
#
loop_
_entity_poly.entity_id
_entity_poly.type
_entity_poly.pdbx_seq_one_letter_code
_entity_poly.pdbx_strand_id
1 'polypeptide(L)'
;MRSIVVECVVPLVPSRADEVETMAKSIGYEVVDRVIQHRKSLHHTYCIGPGKLDEIKQLTSEKKIEAVLFANRLPGSQVFKIQKVLGGTDIKVVDRNMLILEVFDQRAMTKEAKLQIQLAKLRYTFSWGKEFLRLKGILGEQVGWSGPGEYPYSDYERGARRQISRLEDELEDVYEKKKALRERRRELGFPIVALAGYTQSGKTTFFNRMVAEHKATGLGPFTTLSTFARRVDYQNGADAFSFILIDSIGFIEDMHPIIIKAFNTTLGEISDSDLILLFIDISEDEEIVFRKITASNETLKRIAPNVPLIVCVNKIDRCSQDQLHEGEMLVSRIFPKTPQVALSALKGQNTQEVVRLGYQQLNGGDGQKTLELHSSS
;
A
#
# COMPACT_ATOMS: atom_id res chain seq x y z
N MET A 1 1.55 17.57 15.19
CA MET A 1 0.79 16.78 16.18
C MET A 1 1.75 15.93 16.98
N ARG A 2 1.84 16.15 18.30
CA ARG A 2 2.70 15.33 19.17
C ARG A 2 2.05 13.99 19.42
N SER A 3 2.80 12.91 19.23
CA SER A 3 2.24 11.56 19.24
C SER A 3 3.15 10.55 19.92
N ILE A 4 2.56 9.44 20.33
CA ILE A 4 3.28 8.24 20.78
C ILE A 4 2.88 7.06 19.91
N VAL A 5 3.85 6.17 19.67
CA VAL A 5 3.60 4.88 19.00
C VAL A 5 3.36 3.81 20.06
N VAL A 6 2.30 3.05 19.92
CA VAL A 6 1.91 1.98 20.85
C VAL A 6 1.83 0.67 20.08
N GLU A 7 2.42 -0.39 20.64
CA GLU A 7 2.33 -1.72 20.06
C GLU A 7 2.16 -2.80 21.14
N CYS A 8 1.26 -3.74 20.85
CA CYS A 8 1.20 -5.01 21.55
C CYS A 8 1.81 -6.11 20.66
N VAL A 9 3.02 -6.54 21.00
CA VAL A 9 3.73 -7.61 20.28
C VAL A 9 3.29 -8.96 20.83
N VAL A 10 2.87 -9.85 19.93
CA VAL A 10 2.50 -11.23 20.25
C VAL A 10 3.47 -12.19 19.56
N PRO A 11 3.68 -13.41 20.09
CA PRO A 11 4.60 -14.38 19.49
C PRO A 11 4.32 -14.61 18.00
N LEU A 12 5.37 -14.80 17.22
CA LEU A 12 5.33 -15.06 15.77
C LEU A 12 4.84 -13.87 14.89
N VAL A 13 4.51 -12.74 15.48
CA VAL A 13 4.16 -11.53 14.74
C VAL A 13 5.30 -10.51 14.91
N PRO A 14 5.96 -10.12 13.82
CA PRO A 14 7.05 -9.15 13.91
C PRO A 14 6.52 -7.77 14.33
N SER A 15 7.36 -7.03 15.06
CA SER A 15 7.05 -5.64 15.43
C SER A 15 6.91 -4.76 14.19
N ARG A 16 5.98 -3.83 14.25
CA ARG A 16 5.68 -2.82 13.23
C ARG A 16 5.81 -1.39 13.73
N ALA A 17 6.34 -1.23 14.94
CA ALA A 17 6.51 0.09 15.55
C ALA A 17 7.38 1.02 14.68
N ASP A 18 8.48 0.50 14.09
CA ASP A 18 9.36 1.27 13.22
C ASP A 18 8.67 1.71 11.92
N GLU A 19 7.88 0.82 11.31
CA GLU A 19 7.07 1.13 10.13
C GLU A 19 6.06 2.25 10.44
N VAL A 20 5.32 2.11 11.54
CA VAL A 20 4.31 3.09 11.98
C VAL A 20 4.94 4.43 12.31
N GLU A 21 6.07 4.45 13.01
CA GLU A 21 6.79 5.70 13.30
C GLU A 21 7.28 6.38 12.03
N THR A 22 7.84 5.62 11.08
CA THR A 22 8.30 6.15 9.80
C THR A 22 7.13 6.75 9.00
N MET A 23 5.98 6.07 8.96
CA MET A 23 4.77 6.56 8.33
C MET A 23 4.28 7.85 9.01
N ALA A 24 4.18 7.87 10.33
CA ALA A 24 3.72 9.00 11.11
C ALA A 24 4.59 10.25 10.88
N LYS A 25 5.92 10.10 10.99
CA LYS A 25 6.87 11.18 10.69
C LYS A 25 6.73 11.73 9.27
N SER A 26 6.45 10.86 8.30
CA SER A 26 6.30 11.26 6.89
C SER A 26 5.12 12.18 6.62
N ILE A 27 4.14 12.24 7.53
CA ILE A 27 2.95 13.09 7.44
C ILE A 27 2.85 14.14 8.55
N GLY A 28 3.97 14.42 9.21
CA GLY A 28 4.09 15.54 10.15
C GLY A 28 3.69 15.23 11.58
N TYR A 29 3.56 13.96 11.97
CA TYR A 29 3.48 13.59 13.38
C TYR A 29 4.87 13.70 14.02
N GLU A 30 4.94 14.33 15.18
CA GLU A 30 6.11 14.34 16.05
C GLU A 30 6.01 13.17 17.02
N VAL A 31 6.67 12.06 16.71
CA VAL A 31 6.69 10.89 17.59
C VAL A 31 7.69 11.13 18.71
N VAL A 32 7.19 11.35 19.91
CA VAL A 32 8.01 11.72 21.11
C VAL A 32 8.32 10.52 21.99
N ASP A 33 7.59 9.41 21.85
CA ASP A 33 7.82 8.20 22.64
C ASP A 33 7.24 6.95 21.97
N ARG A 34 7.69 5.77 22.48
CA ARG A 34 7.19 4.46 22.09
C ARG A 34 6.81 3.63 23.29
N VAL A 35 5.66 2.99 23.24
CA VAL A 35 5.19 2.07 24.30
C VAL A 35 4.97 0.69 23.68
N ILE A 36 5.88 -0.23 23.93
CA ILE A 36 5.80 -1.60 23.43
C ILE A 36 5.47 -2.54 24.59
N GLN A 37 4.46 -3.38 24.41
CA GLN A 37 4.07 -4.41 25.36
C GLN A 37 4.12 -5.79 24.72
N HIS A 38 4.86 -6.72 25.33
CA HIS A 38 4.88 -8.13 24.91
C HIS A 38 3.80 -8.91 25.67
N ARG A 39 2.94 -9.63 24.95
CA ARG A 39 1.88 -10.46 25.52
C ARG A 39 1.74 -11.77 24.74
N LYS A 40 1.14 -12.78 25.39
CA LYS A 40 0.78 -14.04 24.69
C LYS A 40 -0.37 -13.84 23.67
N SER A 41 -1.25 -12.88 23.93
CA SER A 41 -2.37 -12.51 23.04
C SER A 41 -2.77 -11.06 23.24
N LEU A 42 -3.41 -10.46 22.23
CA LEU A 42 -3.97 -9.12 22.33
C LEU A 42 -5.08 -9.07 23.37
N HIS A 43 -5.15 -7.97 24.14
CA HIS A 43 -6.24 -7.79 25.09
C HIS A 43 -7.53 -7.44 24.33
N HIS A 44 -8.61 -8.18 24.62
CA HIS A 44 -9.88 -8.08 23.89
C HIS A 44 -10.55 -6.70 23.93
N THR A 45 -10.30 -5.92 25.00
CA THR A 45 -10.93 -4.61 25.19
C THR A 45 -10.10 -3.45 24.66
N TYR A 46 -8.77 -3.49 24.83
CA TYR A 46 -7.88 -2.36 24.59
C TYR A 46 -6.68 -2.70 23.71
N CYS A 47 -6.60 -3.90 23.15
CA CYS A 47 -5.41 -4.40 22.46
C CYS A 47 -4.21 -4.63 23.40
N ILE A 48 -3.88 -3.64 24.22
CA ILE A 48 -2.89 -3.67 25.32
C ILE A 48 -3.55 -3.97 26.66
N GLY A 49 -2.75 -4.31 27.67
CA GLY A 49 -3.27 -4.49 29.03
C GLY A 49 -3.80 -3.20 29.66
N PRO A 50 -4.81 -3.27 30.57
CA PRO A 50 -5.40 -2.06 31.18
C PRO A 50 -4.38 -1.22 31.93
N GLY A 51 -3.49 -1.80 32.73
CA GLY A 51 -2.44 -1.04 33.43
C GLY A 51 -1.47 -0.33 32.46
N LYS A 52 -1.21 -0.91 31.26
CA LYS A 52 -0.42 -0.22 30.24
C LYS A 52 -1.19 0.93 29.61
N LEU A 53 -2.51 0.82 29.51
CA LEU A 53 -3.35 1.93 29.04
C LEU A 53 -3.37 3.10 30.05
N ASP A 54 -3.37 2.81 31.35
CA ASP A 54 -3.28 3.84 32.40
C ASP A 54 -1.93 4.56 32.36
N GLU A 55 -0.83 3.83 32.13
CA GLU A 55 0.50 4.41 31.88
C GLU A 55 0.49 5.35 30.67
N ILE A 56 -0.12 4.94 29.57
CA ILE A 56 -0.26 5.77 28.37
C ILE A 56 -1.08 7.03 28.70
N LYS A 57 -2.15 6.92 29.49
CA LYS A 57 -2.94 8.06 29.93
C LYS A 57 -2.11 9.09 30.72
N GLN A 58 -1.23 8.62 31.60
CA GLN A 58 -0.31 9.50 32.32
C GLN A 58 0.67 10.19 31.36
N LEU A 59 1.31 9.42 30.46
CA LEU A 59 2.20 9.96 29.43
C LEU A 59 1.52 10.99 28.52
N THR A 60 0.25 10.79 28.17
CA THR A 60 -0.48 11.76 27.34
C THR A 60 -0.63 13.11 28.03
N SER A 61 -0.85 13.12 29.33
CA SER A 61 -0.95 14.36 30.13
C SER A 61 0.42 15.01 30.33
N GLU A 62 1.43 14.25 30.72
CA GLU A 62 2.78 14.75 31.01
C GLU A 62 3.47 15.33 29.77
N LYS A 63 3.38 14.62 28.64
CA LYS A 63 4.07 14.99 27.39
C LYS A 63 3.21 15.82 26.43
N LYS A 64 1.99 16.18 26.82
CA LYS A 64 1.00 16.90 25.99
C LYS A 64 0.82 16.20 24.63
N ILE A 65 0.47 14.92 24.69
CA ILE A 65 0.24 14.10 23.51
C ILE A 65 -1.13 14.39 22.93
N GLU A 66 -1.20 14.59 21.62
CA GLU A 66 -2.42 14.87 20.87
C GLU A 66 -2.93 13.63 20.11
N ALA A 67 -2.01 12.63 19.85
CA ALA A 67 -2.37 11.42 19.14
C ALA A 67 -1.67 10.17 19.69
N VAL A 68 -2.40 9.06 19.74
CA VAL A 68 -1.88 7.73 20.08
C VAL A 68 -2.00 6.83 18.86
N LEU A 69 -0.86 6.41 18.33
CA LEU A 69 -0.73 5.66 17.08
C LEU A 69 -0.47 4.19 17.40
N PHE A 70 -1.46 3.33 17.15
CA PHE A 70 -1.32 1.89 17.37
C PHE A 70 -0.73 1.21 16.14
N ALA A 71 0.38 0.47 16.33
CA ALA A 71 0.94 -0.40 15.30
C ALA A 71 0.07 -1.63 15.03
N ASN A 72 -0.80 -1.99 15.97
CA ASN A 72 -1.81 -3.02 15.83
C ASN A 72 -3.06 -2.46 15.10
N ARG A 73 -3.78 -3.36 14.44
CA ARG A 73 -5.14 -3.07 13.96
C ARG A 73 -6.09 -3.03 15.15
N LEU A 74 -6.97 -2.04 15.20
CA LEU A 74 -7.97 -1.88 16.24
C LEU A 74 -9.40 -2.02 15.66
N PRO A 75 -10.23 -2.95 16.17
CA PRO A 75 -11.67 -2.87 15.96
C PRO A 75 -12.25 -1.56 16.49
N GLY A 76 -13.31 -1.05 15.88
CA GLY A 76 -13.93 0.21 16.29
C GLY A 76 -14.34 0.29 17.77
N SER A 77 -14.76 -0.84 18.36
CA SER A 77 -15.07 -0.94 19.78
C SER A 77 -13.85 -0.70 20.67
N GLN A 78 -12.66 -1.14 20.24
CA GLN A 78 -11.42 -0.88 20.98
C GLN A 78 -11.02 0.59 20.86
N VAL A 79 -11.07 1.16 19.66
CA VAL A 79 -10.78 2.60 19.44
C VAL A 79 -11.64 3.46 20.36
N PHE A 80 -12.95 3.21 20.39
CA PHE A 80 -13.87 3.94 21.26
C PHE A 80 -13.55 3.82 22.75
N LYS A 81 -13.30 2.59 23.23
CA LYS A 81 -13.00 2.35 24.64
C LYS A 81 -11.66 2.95 25.05
N ILE A 82 -10.65 2.89 24.18
CA ILE A 82 -9.34 3.52 24.40
C ILE A 82 -9.51 5.04 24.47
N GLN A 83 -10.22 5.67 23.52
CA GLN A 83 -10.49 7.09 23.52
C GLN A 83 -11.19 7.53 24.81
N LYS A 84 -12.19 6.78 25.26
CA LYS A 84 -12.91 7.09 26.51
C LYS A 84 -11.99 7.11 27.74
N VAL A 85 -11.04 6.17 27.81
CA VAL A 85 -10.07 6.11 28.92
C VAL A 85 -9.06 7.25 28.85
N LEU A 86 -8.61 7.60 27.64
CA LEU A 86 -7.57 8.62 27.43
C LEU A 86 -8.06 10.07 27.56
N GLY A 87 -9.36 10.31 27.71
CA GLY A 87 -9.89 11.69 27.86
C GLY A 87 -10.90 12.10 26.78
N GLY A 88 -11.50 11.13 26.07
CA GLY A 88 -12.56 11.40 25.09
C GLY A 88 -12.03 11.85 23.74
N THR A 89 -12.55 12.97 23.21
CA THR A 89 -12.23 13.46 21.85
C THR A 89 -10.92 14.24 21.76
N ASP A 90 -10.32 14.60 22.87
CA ASP A 90 -9.14 15.48 22.91
C ASP A 90 -7.87 14.76 22.45
N ILE A 91 -7.86 13.42 22.53
CA ILE A 91 -6.75 12.59 22.08
C ILE A 91 -7.19 11.75 20.90
N LYS A 92 -6.53 11.93 19.78
CA LYS A 92 -6.79 11.14 18.57
C LYS A 92 -6.20 9.73 18.72
N VAL A 93 -7.02 8.70 18.60
CA VAL A 93 -6.55 7.30 18.55
C VAL A 93 -6.60 6.81 17.09
N VAL A 94 -5.45 6.42 16.58
CA VAL A 94 -5.26 6.01 15.18
C VAL A 94 -4.64 4.62 15.17
N ASP A 95 -5.22 3.69 14.45
CA ASP A 95 -4.61 2.39 14.20
C ASP A 95 -3.76 2.41 12.92
N ARG A 96 -2.98 1.36 12.70
CA ARG A 96 -2.09 1.24 11.54
C ARG A 96 -2.82 1.45 10.21
N ASN A 97 -4.02 0.90 10.05
CA ASN A 97 -4.78 1.01 8.80
C ASN A 97 -5.27 2.44 8.55
N MET A 98 -5.74 3.12 9.59
CA MET A 98 -6.14 4.52 9.47
C MET A 98 -4.93 5.41 9.20
N LEU A 99 -3.77 5.14 9.82
CA LEU A 99 -2.53 5.85 9.54
C LEU A 99 -2.10 5.70 8.07
N ILE A 100 -2.19 4.49 7.51
CA ILE A 100 -1.94 4.25 6.08
C ILE A 100 -2.86 5.12 5.22
N LEU A 101 -4.15 5.18 5.55
CA LEU A 101 -5.11 6.02 4.84
C LEU A 101 -4.83 7.53 4.99
N GLU A 102 -4.29 7.97 6.13
CA GLU A 102 -3.85 9.36 6.33
C GLU A 102 -2.61 9.70 5.49
N VAL A 103 -1.64 8.78 5.43
CA VAL A 103 -0.46 8.93 4.56
C VAL A 103 -0.89 9.03 3.10
N PHE A 104 -1.82 8.19 2.69
CA PHE A 104 -2.35 8.24 1.34
C PHE A 104 -3.10 9.55 1.05
N ASP A 105 -3.92 10.02 1.98
CA ASP A 105 -4.69 11.26 1.82
C ASP A 105 -3.79 12.48 1.60
N GLN A 106 -2.73 12.56 2.37
CA GLN A 106 -1.77 13.67 2.24
C GLN A 106 -1.01 13.64 0.90
N ARG A 107 -0.85 12.46 0.30
CA ARG A 107 -0.09 12.27 -0.95
C ARG A 107 -0.96 12.19 -2.19
N ALA A 108 -2.29 12.18 -2.04
CA ALA A 108 -3.22 12.09 -3.15
C ALA A 108 -3.24 13.38 -3.99
N MET A 109 -2.66 13.31 -5.19
CA MET A 109 -2.60 14.44 -6.12
C MET A 109 -3.74 14.40 -7.16
N THR A 110 -4.35 13.23 -7.40
CA THR A 110 -5.41 13.06 -8.41
C THR A 110 -6.79 13.00 -7.76
N LYS A 111 -7.82 13.42 -8.51
CA LYS A 111 -9.22 13.28 -8.09
C LYS A 111 -9.57 11.84 -7.75
N GLU A 112 -9.15 10.90 -8.59
CA GLU A 112 -9.36 9.46 -8.37
C GLU A 112 -8.79 8.98 -7.04
N ALA A 113 -7.50 9.23 -6.79
CA ALA A 113 -6.86 8.82 -5.54
C ALA A 113 -7.58 9.40 -4.31
N LYS A 114 -8.00 10.67 -4.36
CA LYS A 114 -8.77 11.30 -3.29
C LYS A 114 -10.12 10.61 -3.07
N LEU A 115 -10.85 10.30 -4.13
CA LEU A 115 -12.14 9.60 -4.04
C LEU A 115 -11.95 8.18 -3.48
N GLN A 116 -10.94 7.44 -3.94
CA GLN A 116 -10.60 6.10 -3.43
C GLN A 116 -10.29 6.12 -1.93
N ILE A 117 -9.50 7.09 -1.48
CA ILE A 117 -9.15 7.22 -0.06
C ILE A 117 -10.36 7.63 0.77
N GLN A 118 -11.17 8.57 0.30
CA GLN A 118 -12.39 8.96 0.99
C GLN A 118 -13.35 7.78 1.15
N LEU A 119 -13.52 6.98 0.08
CA LEU A 119 -14.32 5.77 0.11
C LEU A 119 -13.75 4.73 1.10
N ALA A 120 -12.43 4.51 1.07
CA ALA A 120 -11.76 3.60 2.00
C ALA A 120 -11.91 4.05 3.46
N LYS A 121 -11.66 5.32 3.76
CA LYS A 121 -11.85 5.90 5.10
C LYS A 121 -13.29 5.74 5.57
N LEU A 122 -14.26 6.07 4.72
CA LEU A 122 -15.68 5.98 5.06
C LEU A 122 -16.09 4.53 5.33
N ARG A 123 -15.70 3.59 4.48
CA ARG A 123 -15.98 2.15 4.69
C ARG A 123 -15.29 1.59 5.93
N TYR A 124 -14.06 2.02 6.21
CA TYR A 124 -13.30 1.58 7.38
C TYR A 124 -13.93 2.10 8.68
N THR A 125 -14.26 3.38 8.72
CA THR A 125 -14.88 4.02 9.89
C THR A 125 -16.38 3.72 10.03
N PHE A 126 -17.05 3.30 8.97
CA PHE A 126 -18.45 2.92 9.02
C PHE A 126 -18.72 1.80 10.04
N SER A 127 -17.84 0.80 10.08
CA SER A 127 -17.94 -0.27 11.08
C SER A 127 -17.71 0.27 12.52
N TRP A 128 -16.90 1.30 12.68
CA TRP A 128 -16.64 1.95 13.96
C TRP A 128 -17.86 2.74 14.44
N GLY A 129 -18.49 3.52 13.55
CA GLY A 129 -19.67 4.29 13.85
C GLY A 129 -20.83 3.43 14.35
N LYS A 130 -21.03 2.26 13.73
CA LYS A 130 -22.01 1.28 14.16
C LYS A 130 -21.77 0.82 15.61
N GLU A 131 -20.56 0.42 15.91
CA GLU A 131 -20.20 -0.06 17.24
C GLU A 131 -20.20 1.07 18.28
N PHE A 132 -19.77 2.27 17.90
CA PHE A 132 -19.82 3.47 18.72
C PHE A 132 -21.26 3.80 19.17
N LEU A 133 -22.23 3.84 18.26
CA LEU A 133 -23.63 4.12 18.57
C LEU A 133 -24.25 3.03 19.41
N ARG A 134 -23.91 1.75 19.15
CA ARG A 134 -24.34 0.63 19.98
C ARG A 134 -23.83 0.76 21.42
N LEU A 135 -22.55 1.07 21.59
CA LEU A 135 -21.94 1.24 22.93
C LEU A 135 -22.49 2.45 23.69
N LYS A 136 -22.78 3.55 23.01
CA LYS A 136 -23.49 4.71 23.63
C LYS A 136 -24.88 4.32 24.09
N GLY A 137 -25.64 3.58 23.29
CA GLY A 137 -26.98 3.11 23.66
C GLY A 137 -26.97 2.14 24.86
N ILE A 138 -25.97 1.25 24.94
CA ILE A 138 -25.81 0.31 26.07
C ILE A 138 -25.39 1.03 27.36
N LEU A 139 -24.60 2.11 27.26
CA LEU A 139 -24.10 2.87 28.41
C LEU A 139 -25.13 3.87 28.99
N GLY A 140 -26.36 3.90 28.46
CA GLY A 140 -27.43 4.77 28.99
C GLY A 140 -27.21 6.25 28.77
N GLU A 141 -26.28 6.65 27.94
CA GLU A 141 -26.19 8.03 27.46
C GLU A 141 -27.40 8.29 26.57
N GLN A 142 -28.51 8.76 27.18
CA GLN A 142 -29.75 9.09 26.48
C GLN A 142 -29.46 10.14 25.40
N VAL A 143 -29.47 9.71 24.16
CA VAL A 143 -29.65 10.62 23.04
C VAL A 143 -31.12 11.04 23.06
N GLY A 144 -31.37 12.26 23.51
CA GLY A 144 -32.61 13.01 23.52
C GLY A 144 -33.94 12.28 23.39
N TRP A 145 -34.87 12.59 24.26
CA TRP A 145 -36.22 12.10 24.29
C TRP A 145 -37.00 12.45 23.02
N SER A 146 -36.97 11.58 22.04
CA SER A 146 -37.90 11.51 20.91
C SER A 146 -38.43 10.08 20.84
N GLY A 147 -39.74 9.92 20.81
CA GLY A 147 -40.50 8.68 21.00
C GLY A 147 -40.05 7.45 20.22
N PRO A 148 -40.81 6.33 20.25
CA PRO A 148 -40.43 5.03 19.67
C PRO A 148 -40.44 5.10 18.15
N GLY A 149 -39.45 5.72 17.58
CA GLY A 149 -39.33 5.93 16.16
C GLY A 149 -37.88 6.29 15.81
N GLU A 150 -37.26 5.37 15.15
CA GLU A 150 -36.06 5.53 14.33
C GLU A 150 -34.83 6.16 14.99
N TYR A 151 -33.98 5.30 15.31
CA TYR A 151 -32.67 5.37 15.95
C TYR A 151 -31.68 6.30 15.23
N PRO A 152 -30.89 7.09 15.96
CA PRO A 152 -29.73 7.85 15.43
C PRO A 152 -28.79 7.01 14.57
N TYR A 153 -28.82 5.70 14.77
CA TYR A 153 -28.11 4.71 13.99
C TYR A 153 -28.64 4.58 12.54
N SER A 154 -29.97 4.59 12.33
CA SER A 154 -30.55 4.44 10.98
C SER A 154 -30.25 5.63 10.09
N ASP A 155 -30.21 6.84 10.68
CA ASP A 155 -29.88 8.06 9.96
C ASP A 155 -28.39 8.13 9.62
N TYR A 156 -27.53 7.75 10.55
CA TYR A 156 -26.09 7.60 10.32
C TYR A 156 -25.82 6.57 9.22
N GLU A 157 -26.45 5.39 9.32
CA GLU A 157 -26.28 4.32 8.32
C GLU A 157 -26.77 4.77 6.93
N ARG A 158 -27.94 5.41 6.84
CA ARG A 158 -28.48 5.95 5.59
C ARG A 158 -27.55 7.02 5.00
N GLY A 159 -27.07 7.95 5.82
CA GLY A 159 -26.15 9.00 5.39
C GLY A 159 -24.86 8.44 4.86
N ALA A 160 -24.23 7.51 5.60
CA ALA A 160 -22.99 6.87 5.20
C ALA A 160 -23.16 6.02 3.93
N ARG A 161 -24.25 5.25 3.80
CA ARG A 161 -24.53 4.47 2.58
C ARG A 161 -24.73 5.34 1.35
N ARG A 162 -25.46 6.47 1.48
CA ARG A 162 -25.63 7.43 0.39
C ARG A 162 -24.29 8.04 -0.05
N GLN A 163 -23.45 8.38 0.92
CA GLN A 163 -22.13 8.92 0.63
C GLN A 163 -21.20 7.87 -0.03
N ILE A 164 -21.25 6.62 0.41
CA ILE A 164 -20.54 5.50 -0.20
C ILE A 164 -20.99 5.34 -1.66
N SER A 165 -22.30 5.24 -1.92
CA SER A 165 -22.84 5.08 -3.27
C SER A 165 -22.41 6.23 -4.19
N ARG A 166 -22.51 7.47 -3.73
CA ARG A 166 -22.06 8.62 -4.49
C ARG A 166 -20.58 8.57 -4.86
N LEU A 167 -19.73 8.16 -3.91
CA LEU A 167 -18.27 8.03 -4.17
C LEU A 167 -17.98 6.88 -5.13
N GLU A 168 -18.76 5.80 -5.07
CA GLU A 168 -18.66 4.67 -6.01
C GLU A 168 -19.04 5.10 -7.42
N ASP A 169 -20.14 5.83 -7.58
CA ASP A 169 -20.59 6.36 -8.88
C ASP A 169 -19.56 7.33 -9.50
N GLU A 170 -19.02 8.25 -8.68
CA GLU A 170 -17.96 9.17 -9.13
C GLU A 170 -16.67 8.44 -9.54
N LEU A 171 -16.35 7.32 -8.87
CA LEU A 171 -15.19 6.48 -9.21
C LEU A 171 -15.42 5.69 -10.50
N GLU A 172 -16.63 5.18 -10.73
CA GLU A 172 -16.98 4.47 -11.96
C GLU A 172 -16.83 5.38 -13.18
N ASP A 173 -17.29 6.63 -13.10
CA ASP A 173 -17.09 7.64 -14.16
C ASP A 173 -15.60 7.86 -14.49
N VAL A 174 -14.75 7.88 -13.46
CA VAL A 174 -13.30 8.02 -13.65
C VAL A 174 -12.71 6.76 -14.27
N TYR A 175 -13.18 5.58 -13.86
CA TYR A 175 -12.76 4.29 -14.39
C TYR A 175 -13.06 4.15 -15.88
N GLU A 176 -14.28 4.47 -16.32
CA GLU A 176 -14.67 4.39 -17.75
C GLU A 176 -13.82 5.33 -18.62
N LYS A 177 -13.52 6.55 -18.14
CA LYS A 177 -12.62 7.47 -18.86
C LYS A 177 -11.21 6.92 -18.99
N LYS A 178 -10.69 6.29 -17.95
CA LYS A 178 -9.35 5.65 -17.97
C LYS A 178 -9.33 4.42 -18.88
N LYS A 179 -10.40 3.63 -18.90
CA LYS A 179 -10.54 2.47 -19.76
C LYS A 179 -10.44 2.88 -21.24
N ALA A 180 -11.18 3.90 -21.64
CA ALA A 180 -11.10 4.43 -23.02
C ALA A 180 -9.68 4.92 -23.39
N LEU A 181 -8.97 5.56 -22.45
CA LEU A 181 -7.58 5.97 -22.67
C LEU A 181 -6.63 4.76 -22.79
N ARG A 182 -6.87 3.67 -22.05
CA ARG A 182 -6.08 2.43 -22.15
C ARG A 182 -6.30 1.72 -23.48
N GLU A 183 -7.55 1.62 -23.92
CA GLU A 183 -7.90 1.06 -25.23
C GLU A 183 -7.20 1.82 -26.35
N ARG A 184 -7.23 3.15 -26.32
CA ARG A 184 -6.51 3.98 -27.29
C ARG A 184 -4.98 3.78 -27.26
N ARG A 185 -4.38 3.52 -26.09
CA ARG A 185 -2.94 3.20 -25.98
C ARG A 185 -2.62 1.85 -26.61
N ARG A 186 -3.51 0.84 -26.44
CA ARG A 186 -3.38 -0.47 -27.09
C ARG A 186 -3.51 -0.37 -28.60
N GLU A 187 -4.43 0.44 -29.10
CA GLU A 187 -4.57 0.71 -30.54
C GLU A 187 -3.29 1.33 -31.16
N LEU A 188 -2.56 2.13 -30.37
CA LEU A 188 -1.27 2.70 -30.79
C LEU A 188 -0.12 1.69 -30.76
N GLY A 189 -0.36 0.44 -30.31
CA GLY A 189 0.62 -0.66 -30.34
C GLY A 189 1.77 -0.54 -29.33
N PHE A 190 1.69 0.35 -28.32
CA PHE A 190 2.72 0.46 -27.31
C PHE A 190 2.44 -0.51 -26.16
N PRO A 191 3.34 -1.47 -25.88
CA PRO A 191 3.23 -2.35 -24.73
C PRO A 191 3.33 -1.55 -23.43
N ILE A 192 2.62 -2.04 -22.42
CA ILE A 192 2.53 -1.43 -21.09
C ILE A 192 3.40 -2.23 -20.11
N VAL A 193 4.36 -1.57 -19.49
CA VAL A 193 5.26 -2.14 -18.48
C VAL A 193 4.96 -1.53 -17.12
N ALA A 194 4.53 -2.32 -16.14
CA ALA A 194 4.19 -1.86 -14.81
C ALA A 194 5.31 -2.13 -13.81
N LEU A 195 5.65 -1.13 -12.99
CA LEU A 195 6.54 -1.30 -11.85
C LEU A 195 5.74 -1.77 -10.64
N ALA A 196 6.14 -2.88 -10.05
CA ALA A 196 5.54 -3.46 -8.85
C ALA A 196 6.60 -3.68 -7.76
N GLY A 197 6.18 -3.91 -6.54
CA GLY A 197 7.05 -4.19 -5.39
C GLY A 197 6.72 -3.35 -4.18
N TYR A 198 7.38 -3.63 -3.07
CA TYR A 198 7.15 -2.95 -1.79
C TYR A 198 7.43 -1.45 -1.85
N THR A 199 6.87 -0.71 -0.89
CA THR A 199 7.27 0.68 -0.67
C THR A 199 8.77 0.76 -0.44
N GLN A 200 9.39 1.82 -0.96
CA GLN A 200 10.85 2.06 -0.87
C GLN A 200 11.75 1.04 -1.59
N SER A 201 11.23 0.09 -2.37
CA SER A 201 12.05 -0.85 -3.14
C SER A 201 12.80 -0.21 -4.34
N GLY A 202 12.54 1.06 -4.66
CA GLY A 202 13.25 1.81 -5.70
C GLY A 202 12.51 1.96 -7.03
N LYS A 203 11.21 1.62 -7.11
CA LYS A 203 10.35 1.77 -8.32
C LYS A 203 10.40 3.19 -8.91
N THR A 204 10.05 4.19 -8.09
CA THR A 204 10.03 5.60 -8.53
C THR A 204 11.43 6.10 -8.91
N THR A 205 12.47 5.60 -8.26
CA THR A 205 13.86 5.91 -8.63
C THR A 205 14.21 5.39 -10.03
N PHE A 206 13.81 4.14 -10.31
CA PHE A 206 13.96 3.55 -11.63
C PHE A 206 13.12 4.29 -12.68
N PHE A 207 11.83 4.57 -12.36
CA PHE A 207 10.95 5.33 -13.24
C PHE A 207 11.57 6.67 -13.63
N ASN A 208 12.02 7.47 -12.67
CA ASN A 208 12.62 8.79 -12.93
C ASN A 208 13.85 8.69 -13.82
N ARG A 209 14.64 7.63 -13.66
CA ARG A 209 15.80 7.39 -14.51
C ARG A 209 15.44 7.06 -15.96
N MET A 210 14.37 6.27 -16.15
CA MET A 210 13.93 5.87 -17.49
C MET A 210 13.30 7.02 -18.27
N VAL A 211 12.55 7.89 -17.59
CA VAL A 211 11.80 8.97 -18.26
C VAL A 211 12.52 10.33 -18.25
N ALA A 212 13.73 10.40 -17.69
CA ALA A 212 14.49 11.63 -17.49
C ALA A 212 13.71 12.75 -16.75
N GLU A 213 12.74 12.37 -15.95
CA GLU A 213 11.94 13.28 -15.11
C GLU A 213 12.37 13.21 -13.65
N HIS A 214 12.31 14.34 -12.95
CA HIS A 214 12.61 14.41 -11.51
C HIS A 214 11.30 14.45 -10.72
N LYS A 215 10.70 13.28 -10.43
CA LYS A 215 9.71 13.20 -9.37
C LYS A 215 10.41 13.16 -8.01
N ALA A 216 9.77 13.75 -7.02
CA ALA A 216 10.27 13.66 -5.66
C ALA A 216 10.38 12.18 -5.24
N THR A 217 11.61 11.68 -5.21
CA THR A 217 11.95 10.44 -4.50
C THR A 217 12.04 10.82 -3.03
N GLY A 218 10.90 10.76 -2.33
CA GLY A 218 10.81 11.24 -0.96
C GLY A 218 11.41 10.28 0.05
N LEU A 219 11.91 10.83 1.15
CA LEU A 219 12.13 10.10 2.38
C LEU A 219 10.76 9.68 2.94
N GLY A 220 10.52 8.37 3.03
CA GLY A 220 9.32 7.80 3.63
C GLY A 220 8.52 6.85 2.70
N PRO A 221 7.63 6.05 3.28
CA PRO A 221 6.81 5.10 2.53
C PRO A 221 5.79 5.84 1.62
N PHE A 222 5.42 5.24 0.49
CA PHE A 222 4.38 5.71 -0.44
C PHE A 222 4.68 7.02 -1.18
N THR A 223 5.82 7.09 -1.84
CA THR A 223 6.16 8.26 -2.70
C THR A 223 5.24 8.38 -3.91
N THR A 224 4.64 7.28 -4.38
CA THR A 224 3.71 7.23 -5.50
C THR A 224 2.38 6.68 -5.04
N LEU A 225 1.32 7.49 -5.12
CA LEU A 225 -0.05 7.08 -4.83
C LEU A 225 -0.93 7.05 -6.08
N SER A 226 -0.63 7.90 -7.04
CA SER A 226 -1.29 7.93 -8.34
C SER A 226 -0.38 7.28 -9.37
N THR A 227 -0.94 6.42 -10.21
CA THR A 227 -0.19 5.82 -11.31
C THR A 227 0.27 6.91 -12.28
N PHE A 228 1.54 6.87 -12.62
CA PHE A 228 2.11 7.74 -13.61
C PHE A 228 2.56 6.91 -14.81
N ALA A 229 2.00 7.21 -15.97
CA ALA A 229 2.36 6.56 -17.22
C ALA A 229 3.18 7.51 -18.09
N ARG A 230 4.32 7.04 -18.59
CA ARG A 230 5.18 7.78 -19.52
C ARG A 230 5.68 6.85 -20.61
N ARG A 231 5.80 7.39 -21.81
CA ARG A 231 6.47 6.71 -22.91
C ARG A 231 7.99 6.72 -22.64
N VAL A 232 8.58 5.56 -22.83
CA VAL A 232 10.04 5.37 -22.81
C VAL A 232 10.45 4.88 -24.19
N ASP A 233 11.40 5.57 -24.80
CA ASP A 233 11.99 5.17 -26.07
C ASP A 233 13.36 4.53 -25.78
N TYR A 234 13.54 3.31 -26.24
CA TYR A 234 14.77 2.53 -26.06
C TYR A 234 15.38 2.25 -27.42
N GLN A 235 16.67 2.52 -27.54
CA GLN A 235 17.45 2.19 -28.72
C GLN A 235 18.62 1.30 -28.34
N ASN A 236 18.76 0.17 -29.05
CA ASN A 236 19.91 -0.71 -28.93
C ASN A 236 20.40 -1.10 -30.33
N GLY A 237 21.36 -0.35 -30.84
CA GLY A 237 21.84 -0.52 -32.22
C GLY A 237 20.77 -0.19 -33.25
N ALA A 238 20.36 -1.16 -34.04
CA ALA A 238 19.32 -1.02 -35.07
C ALA A 238 17.90 -1.18 -34.54
N ASP A 239 17.72 -1.69 -33.31
CA ASP A 239 16.41 -1.95 -32.72
C ASP A 239 15.94 -0.70 -31.96
N ALA A 240 14.83 -0.12 -32.40
CA ALA A 240 14.12 0.95 -31.72
C ALA A 240 12.82 0.38 -31.11
N PHE A 241 12.63 0.54 -29.83
CA PHE A 241 11.48 0.04 -29.09
C PHE A 241 10.91 1.13 -28.18
N SER A 242 9.59 1.28 -28.24
CA SER A 242 8.89 2.22 -27.37
C SER A 242 7.85 1.48 -26.55
N PHE A 243 7.74 1.82 -25.28
CA PHE A 243 6.76 1.25 -24.37
C PHE A 243 6.23 2.29 -23.38
N ILE A 244 5.10 2.02 -22.75
CA ILE A 244 4.55 2.85 -21.69
C ILE A 244 4.99 2.28 -20.35
N LEU A 245 5.81 3.01 -19.61
CA LEU A 245 6.22 2.66 -18.25
C LEU A 245 5.22 3.25 -17.26
N ILE A 246 4.73 2.41 -16.35
CA ILE A 246 3.79 2.80 -15.30
C ILE A 246 4.45 2.62 -13.93
N ASP A 247 4.55 3.73 -13.18
CA ASP A 247 4.92 3.69 -11.75
C ASP A 247 3.66 3.47 -10.91
N SER A 248 3.66 2.43 -10.08
CA SER A 248 2.51 2.05 -9.26
C SER A 248 2.74 2.29 -7.77
N ILE A 249 1.65 2.20 -7.00
CA ILE A 249 1.70 2.17 -5.53
C ILE A 249 2.53 0.97 -5.08
N GLY A 250 3.41 1.22 -4.09
CA GLY A 250 4.15 0.13 -3.44
C GLY A 250 3.24 -0.78 -2.62
N PHE A 251 3.55 -2.07 -2.62
CA PHE A 251 2.90 -3.05 -1.76
C PHE A 251 3.18 -2.74 -0.28
N ILE A 252 2.23 -3.09 0.56
CA ILE A 252 2.31 -3.03 2.01
C ILE A 252 1.90 -4.39 2.55
N GLU A 253 2.59 -4.81 3.58
CA GLU A 253 2.27 -6.03 4.31
C GLU A 253 0.94 -5.91 5.05
N ASP A 254 0.11 -6.95 5.01
CA ASP A 254 -1.17 -7.04 5.75
C ASP A 254 -2.12 -5.84 5.60
N MET A 255 -2.22 -5.29 4.37
CA MET A 255 -3.25 -4.29 4.11
C MET A 255 -4.65 -4.86 4.35
N HIS A 256 -5.48 -4.08 5.02
CA HIS A 256 -6.88 -4.45 5.21
C HIS A 256 -7.59 -4.61 3.85
N PRO A 257 -8.45 -5.63 3.64
CA PRO A 257 -9.16 -5.86 2.38
C PRO A 257 -9.92 -4.62 1.86
N ILE A 258 -10.46 -3.79 2.76
CA ILE A 258 -11.14 -2.53 2.39
C ILE A 258 -10.15 -1.57 1.70
N ILE A 259 -8.93 -1.48 2.18
CA ILE A 259 -7.89 -0.62 1.60
C ILE A 259 -7.47 -1.18 0.24
N ILE A 260 -7.21 -2.49 0.15
CA ILE A 260 -6.88 -3.15 -1.12
C ILE A 260 -7.99 -2.91 -2.15
N LYS A 261 -9.27 -3.08 -1.76
CA LYS A 261 -10.42 -2.88 -2.64
C LYS A 261 -10.54 -1.43 -3.12
N ALA A 262 -10.21 -0.46 -2.28
CA ALA A 262 -10.23 0.96 -2.67
C ALA A 262 -9.18 1.28 -3.75
N PHE A 263 -8.05 0.57 -3.75
CA PHE A 263 -6.97 0.75 -4.73
C PHE A 263 -7.01 -0.23 -5.91
N ASN A 264 -8.09 -1.00 -6.06
CA ASN A 264 -8.24 -1.95 -7.17
C ASN A 264 -8.05 -1.30 -8.55
N THR A 265 -8.48 -0.07 -8.74
CA THR A 265 -8.27 0.68 -10.00
C THR A 265 -6.79 0.97 -10.26
N THR A 266 -6.03 1.25 -9.22
CA THR A 266 -4.58 1.49 -9.33
C THR A 266 -3.79 0.18 -9.47
N LEU A 267 -4.22 -0.87 -8.76
CA LEU A 267 -3.70 -2.22 -8.92
C LEU A 267 -4.14 -2.86 -10.24
N GLY A 268 -5.29 -2.44 -10.79
CA GLY A 268 -5.78 -2.84 -12.11
C GLY A 268 -4.84 -2.46 -13.25
N GLU A 269 -4.08 -1.37 -13.10
CA GLU A 269 -3.06 -1.02 -14.09
C GLU A 269 -1.89 -2.02 -14.11
N ILE A 270 -1.62 -2.72 -13.01
CA ILE A 270 -0.65 -3.82 -12.96
C ILE A 270 -1.23 -5.06 -13.66
N SER A 271 -2.52 -5.38 -13.42
CA SER A 271 -3.17 -6.54 -14.06
C SER A 271 -3.39 -6.37 -15.56
N ASP A 272 -3.51 -5.14 -16.01
CA ASP A 272 -3.72 -4.79 -17.42
C ASP A 272 -2.41 -4.54 -18.18
N SER A 273 -1.25 -4.70 -17.53
CA SER A 273 0.06 -4.54 -18.17
C SER A 273 0.47 -5.77 -18.98
N ASP A 274 1.35 -5.56 -19.96
CA ASP A 274 1.91 -6.61 -20.79
C ASP A 274 3.16 -7.23 -20.15
N LEU A 275 3.78 -6.51 -19.18
CA LEU A 275 4.94 -6.97 -18.41
C LEU A 275 4.97 -6.29 -17.05
N ILE A 276 5.37 -7.04 -16.01
CA ILE A 276 5.60 -6.52 -14.66
C ILE A 276 7.10 -6.55 -14.35
N LEU A 277 7.63 -5.45 -13.85
CA LEU A 277 8.95 -5.36 -13.23
C LEU A 277 8.79 -5.30 -11.71
N LEU A 278 9.07 -6.41 -11.03
CA LEU A 278 8.95 -6.53 -9.57
C LEU A 278 10.25 -6.11 -8.89
N PHE A 279 10.24 -4.96 -8.22
CA PHE A 279 11.38 -4.44 -7.49
C PHE A 279 11.45 -4.99 -6.06
N ILE A 280 12.59 -5.58 -5.72
CA ILE A 280 12.90 -6.12 -4.40
C ILE A 280 14.13 -5.39 -3.86
N ASP A 281 14.01 -4.88 -2.63
CA ASP A 281 15.12 -4.28 -1.90
C ASP A 281 15.86 -5.38 -1.14
N ILE A 282 17.07 -5.70 -1.58
CA ILE A 282 17.90 -6.74 -0.93
C ILE A 282 18.88 -6.19 0.09
N SER A 283 18.87 -4.88 0.34
CA SER A 283 19.73 -4.25 1.36
C SER A 283 19.19 -4.38 2.79
N GLU A 284 18.02 -5.00 2.94
CA GLU A 284 17.38 -5.27 4.22
C GLU A 284 17.80 -6.65 4.76
N ASP A 285 17.50 -6.93 6.04
CA ASP A 285 17.76 -8.22 6.66
C ASP A 285 17.03 -9.36 5.91
N GLU A 286 17.66 -10.53 5.83
CA GLU A 286 17.18 -11.69 5.06
C GLU A 286 15.73 -12.07 5.39
N GLU A 287 15.36 -12.09 6.68
CA GLU A 287 13.98 -12.40 7.10
C GLU A 287 12.97 -11.39 6.56
N ILE A 288 13.34 -10.09 6.52
CA ILE A 288 12.49 -9.03 5.98
C ILE A 288 12.36 -9.19 4.46
N VAL A 289 13.48 -9.45 3.78
CA VAL A 289 13.52 -9.68 2.34
C VAL A 289 12.64 -10.89 1.96
N PHE A 290 12.82 -12.03 2.65
CA PHE A 290 12.02 -13.24 2.43
C PHE A 290 10.52 -12.98 2.58
N ARG A 291 10.12 -12.31 3.65
CA ARG A 291 8.73 -11.97 3.94
C ARG A 291 8.13 -11.06 2.86
N LYS A 292 8.87 -10.02 2.45
CA LYS A 292 8.44 -9.09 1.39
C LYS A 292 8.33 -9.75 0.03
N ILE A 293 9.25 -10.63 -0.32
CA ILE A 293 9.21 -11.40 -1.58
C ILE A 293 7.98 -12.32 -1.59
N THR A 294 7.75 -13.05 -0.50
CA THR A 294 6.60 -13.97 -0.37
C THR A 294 5.28 -13.22 -0.49
N ALA A 295 5.11 -12.13 0.25
CA ALA A 295 3.89 -11.32 0.19
C ALA A 295 3.69 -10.64 -1.18
N SER A 296 4.78 -10.26 -1.86
CA SER A 296 4.71 -9.75 -3.24
C SER A 296 4.21 -10.81 -4.21
N ASN A 297 4.73 -12.04 -4.10
CA ASN A 297 4.31 -13.19 -4.92
C ASN A 297 2.82 -13.51 -4.72
N GLU A 298 2.36 -13.58 -3.47
CA GLU A 298 0.94 -13.81 -3.14
C GLU A 298 0.04 -12.71 -3.70
N THR A 299 0.49 -11.46 -3.59
CA THR A 299 -0.24 -10.32 -4.12
C THR A 299 -0.34 -10.40 -5.64
N LEU A 300 0.77 -10.61 -6.35
CA LEU A 300 0.81 -10.70 -7.81
C LEU A 300 0.00 -11.89 -8.33
N LYS A 301 0.07 -13.06 -7.70
CA LYS A 301 -0.77 -14.22 -8.05
C LYS A 301 -2.26 -13.92 -7.97
N ARG A 302 -2.67 -13.02 -7.10
CA ARG A 302 -4.08 -12.63 -6.92
C ARG A 302 -4.53 -11.57 -7.91
N ILE A 303 -3.67 -10.56 -8.21
CA ILE A 303 -4.07 -9.42 -9.05
C ILE A 303 -3.69 -9.59 -10.53
N ALA A 304 -2.59 -10.27 -10.83
CA ALA A 304 -2.03 -10.37 -12.18
C ALA A 304 -1.42 -11.77 -12.46
N PRO A 305 -2.19 -12.87 -12.33
CA PRO A 305 -1.67 -14.23 -12.36
C PRO A 305 -1.02 -14.63 -13.68
N ASN A 306 -1.40 -14.00 -14.79
CA ASN A 306 -0.99 -14.37 -16.14
C ASN A 306 -0.06 -13.36 -16.83
N VAL A 307 0.32 -12.28 -16.12
CA VAL A 307 1.20 -11.26 -16.68
C VAL A 307 2.65 -11.71 -16.56
N PRO A 308 3.46 -11.65 -17.63
CA PRO A 308 4.89 -11.92 -17.57
C PRO A 308 5.59 -11.06 -16.52
N LEU A 309 6.61 -11.63 -15.87
CA LEU A 309 7.29 -11.00 -14.73
C LEU A 309 8.81 -11.03 -14.93
N ILE A 310 9.47 -9.92 -14.62
CA ILE A 310 10.93 -9.84 -14.40
C ILE A 310 11.16 -9.38 -12.96
N VAL A 311 12.02 -10.07 -12.21
CA VAL A 311 12.38 -9.68 -10.86
C VAL A 311 13.61 -8.78 -10.90
N CYS A 312 13.45 -7.56 -10.39
CA CYS A 312 14.48 -6.54 -10.26
C CYS A 312 15.07 -6.57 -8.84
N VAL A 313 16.19 -7.26 -8.67
CA VAL A 313 16.93 -7.36 -7.41
C VAL A 313 17.69 -6.05 -7.21
N ASN A 314 17.10 -5.10 -6.50
CA ASN A 314 17.53 -3.70 -6.45
C ASN A 314 18.35 -3.36 -5.20
N LYS A 315 19.05 -2.23 -5.28
CA LYS A 315 19.92 -1.65 -4.25
C LYS A 315 21.22 -2.43 -4.01
N ILE A 316 21.72 -3.08 -5.04
CA ILE A 316 23.02 -3.78 -4.98
C ILE A 316 24.18 -2.86 -4.59
N ASP A 317 24.03 -1.56 -4.73
CA ASP A 317 24.99 -0.54 -4.29
C ASP A 317 25.12 -0.43 -2.75
N ARG A 318 24.25 -1.12 -2.01
CA ARG A 318 24.22 -1.15 -0.54
C ARG A 318 24.49 -2.54 0.05
N CYS A 319 24.74 -3.52 -0.78
CA CYS A 319 24.88 -4.92 -0.40
C CYS A 319 26.33 -5.40 -0.53
N SER A 320 26.73 -6.34 0.31
CA SER A 320 27.92 -7.16 0.09
C SER A 320 27.66 -8.19 -1.03
N GLN A 321 28.73 -8.83 -1.54
CA GLN A 321 28.61 -9.89 -2.54
C GLN A 321 27.82 -11.10 -1.98
N ASP A 322 28.01 -11.43 -0.70
CA ASP A 322 27.30 -12.52 -0.04
C ASP A 322 25.81 -12.23 0.08
N GLN A 323 25.44 -11.03 0.52
CA GLN A 323 24.04 -10.59 0.58
C GLN A 323 23.37 -10.59 -0.80
N LEU A 324 24.10 -10.18 -1.84
CA LEU A 324 23.59 -10.24 -3.21
C LEU A 324 23.29 -11.67 -3.62
N HIS A 325 24.25 -12.59 -3.40
CA HIS A 325 24.09 -14.00 -3.73
C HIS A 325 22.92 -14.66 -2.98
N GLU A 326 22.81 -14.42 -1.68
CA GLU A 326 21.68 -14.89 -0.85
C GLU A 326 20.35 -14.35 -1.36
N GLY A 327 20.28 -13.06 -1.67
CA GLY A 327 19.08 -12.43 -2.22
C GLY A 327 18.66 -13.02 -3.57
N GLU A 328 19.60 -13.26 -4.48
CA GLU A 328 19.34 -13.93 -5.78
C GLU A 328 18.85 -15.37 -5.60
N MET A 329 19.42 -16.11 -4.63
CA MET A 329 18.98 -17.47 -4.29
C MET A 329 17.54 -17.46 -3.73
N LEU A 330 17.21 -16.52 -2.84
CA LEU A 330 15.85 -16.36 -2.30
C LEU A 330 14.84 -16.06 -3.41
N VAL A 331 15.18 -15.15 -4.32
CA VAL A 331 14.34 -14.83 -5.48
C VAL A 331 14.13 -16.07 -6.34
N SER A 332 15.19 -16.80 -6.69
CA SER A 332 15.12 -18.00 -7.52
C SER A 332 14.26 -19.11 -6.89
N ARG A 333 14.25 -19.21 -5.56
CA ARG A 333 13.44 -20.18 -4.80
C ARG A 333 11.94 -19.84 -4.87
N ILE A 334 11.57 -18.55 -4.82
CA ILE A 334 10.16 -18.11 -4.77
C ILE A 334 9.61 -17.90 -6.18
N PHE A 335 10.44 -17.46 -7.11
CA PHE A 335 10.13 -17.22 -8.52
C PHE A 335 10.97 -18.13 -9.43
N PRO A 336 10.76 -19.46 -9.40
CA PRO A 336 11.52 -20.37 -10.24
C PRO A 336 11.25 -20.08 -11.71
N LYS A 337 12.31 -20.08 -12.53
CA LYS A 337 12.27 -19.81 -13.99
C LYS A 337 11.86 -18.38 -14.38
N THR A 338 11.68 -17.47 -13.45
CA THR A 338 11.40 -16.07 -13.74
C THR A 338 12.74 -15.34 -13.98
N PRO A 339 12.87 -14.58 -15.08
CA PRO A 339 14.06 -13.77 -15.29
C PRO A 339 14.30 -12.81 -14.13
N GLN A 340 15.56 -12.68 -13.72
CA GLN A 340 15.96 -11.73 -12.67
C GLN A 340 17.16 -10.89 -13.07
N VAL A 341 17.21 -9.66 -12.62
CA VAL A 341 18.32 -8.71 -12.84
C VAL A 341 18.71 -8.07 -11.55
N ALA A 342 19.97 -8.20 -11.19
CA ALA A 342 20.57 -7.45 -10.08
C ALA A 342 20.95 -6.04 -10.56
N LEU A 343 20.40 -5.00 -9.91
CA LEU A 343 20.57 -3.62 -10.34
C LEU A 343 20.68 -2.62 -9.19
N SER A 344 21.19 -1.45 -9.51
CA SER A 344 21.00 -0.25 -8.68
C SER A 344 20.26 0.82 -9.48
N ALA A 345 19.00 1.01 -9.18
CA ALA A 345 18.17 2.06 -9.77
C ALA A 345 18.77 3.46 -9.47
N LEU A 346 19.37 3.64 -8.29
CA LEU A 346 19.98 4.90 -7.86
C LEU A 346 21.25 5.21 -8.66
N LYS A 347 22.14 4.23 -8.83
CA LYS A 347 23.40 4.40 -9.56
C LYS A 347 23.26 4.21 -11.08
N GLY A 348 22.16 3.61 -11.53
CA GLY A 348 21.94 3.27 -12.94
C GLY A 348 22.61 1.99 -13.39
N GLN A 349 23.16 1.22 -12.46
CA GLN A 349 23.83 -0.03 -12.78
C GLN A 349 22.80 -1.07 -13.23
N ASN A 350 23.06 -1.74 -14.36
CA ASN A 350 22.23 -2.76 -14.98
C ASN A 350 20.79 -2.36 -15.32
N THR A 351 20.46 -1.05 -15.33
CA THR A 351 19.09 -0.59 -15.66
C THR A 351 18.76 -0.82 -17.14
N GLN A 352 19.75 -0.76 -18.05
CA GLN A 352 19.56 -1.07 -19.46
C GLN A 352 19.30 -2.56 -19.71
N GLU A 353 19.87 -3.42 -18.87
CA GLU A 353 19.65 -4.87 -18.94
C GLU A 353 18.20 -5.24 -18.63
N VAL A 354 17.56 -4.53 -17.66
CA VAL A 354 16.13 -4.69 -17.37
C VAL A 354 15.30 -4.38 -18.62
N VAL A 355 15.61 -3.29 -19.33
CA VAL A 355 14.88 -2.90 -20.55
C VAL A 355 15.12 -3.88 -21.66
N ARG A 356 16.35 -4.38 -21.84
CA ARG A 356 16.71 -5.40 -22.84
C ARG A 356 15.94 -6.71 -22.61
N LEU A 357 15.90 -7.20 -21.37
CA LEU A 357 15.12 -8.39 -21.04
C LEU A 357 13.62 -8.16 -21.20
N GLY A 358 13.13 -6.97 -20.85
CA GLY A 358 11.75 -6.56 -21.07
C GLY A 358 11.37 -6.64 -22.56
N TYR A 359 12.22 -6.11 -23.43
CA TYR A 359 12.05 -6.20 -24.89
C TYR A 359 11.97 -7.67 -25.37
N GLN A 360 12.88 -8.50 -24.88
CA GLN A 360 12.90 -9.94 -25.23
C GLN A 360 11.62 -10.67 -24.78
N GLN A 361 11.12 -10.40 -23.59
CA GLN A 361 9.89 -11.00 -23.06
C GLN A 361 8.64 -10.56 -23.84
N LEU A 362 8.58 -9.30 -24.23
CA LEU A 362 7.45 -8.75 -24.98
C LEU A 362 7.42 -9.25 -26.43
N ASN A 363 8.57 -9.39 -27.08
CA ASN A 363 8.66 -9.85 -28.47
C ASN A 363 8.76 -11.37 -28.60
N GLY A 364 9.26 -12.09 -27.58
CA GLY A 364 9.34 -13.55 -27.59
C GLY A 364 7.97 -14.24 -27.46
N GLY A 365 6.95 -13.55 -26.94
CA GLY A 365 5.57 -14.01 -26.85
C GLY A 365 4.83 -14.00 -28.21
N ASP A 366 5.19 -13.11 -29.10
CA ASP A 366 4.54 -13.02 -30.42
C ASP A 366 5.01 -14.13 -31.39
N GLY A 367 6.21 -14.69 -31.20
CA GLY A 367 6.71 -15.81 -32.01
C GLY A 367 5.90 -17.10 -31.83
N GLN A 368 5.27 -17.31 -30.68
CA GLN A 368 4.41 -18.48 -30.46
C GLN A 368 2.97 -18.29 -30.97
N LYS A 369 2.42 -17.09 -30.92
CA LYS A 369 1.07 -16.80 -31.46
C LYS A 369 1.04 -16.85 -33.00
N THR A 370 2.13 -16.49 -33.68
CA THR A 370 2.20 -16.50 -35.14
C THR A 370 2.40 -17.93 -35.71
N LEU A 371 2.99 -18.85 -34.93
CA LEU A 371 3.16 -20.26 -35.33
C LEU A 371 1.89 -21.09 -35.17
N GLU A 372 0.99 -20.75 -34.25
CA GLU A 372 -0.30 -21.43 -34.11
C GLU A 372 -1.34 -21.05 -35.20
N LEU A 373 -1.22 -19.84 -35.75
CA LEU A 373 -2.10 -19.39 -36.85
C LEU A 373 -1.70 -19.91 -38.23
N HIS A 374 -0.47 -20.41 -38.42
CA HIS A 374 0.00 -21.00 -39.66
C HIS A 374 -0.01 -22.55 -39.69
N SER A 375 -0.33 -23.18 -38.54
CA SER A 375 -0.47 -24.64 -38.46
C SER A 375 -1.90 -25.15 -38.56
N SER A 376 -2.88 -24.26 -38.80
CA SER A 376 -4.31 -24.58 -38.96
C SER A 376 -4.91 -24.10 -40.28
N SER A 377 -4.08 -24.01 -41.31
CA SER A 377 -4.53 -23.83 -42.70
C SER A 377 -4.13 -25.02 -43.59
#